data_257b318bba69d7f0f4aaffcc08c3867b
#
_entry.id   257b318bba69d7f0f4aaffcc08c3867b
#
_cell.length_a   1.000
_cell.length_b   1.000
_cell.length_c   1.000
_cell.angle_alpha   90.00
_cell.angle_beta   90.00
_cell.angle_gamma   90.00
#
_symmetry.space_group_name_H-M   'P 1'
#
loop_
_entity.id
_entity.type
_entity.pdbx_description
1 polymer ?
#
loop_
_entity_poly.entity_id
_entity_poly.type
_entity_poly.pdbx_seq_one_letter_code
_entity_poly.pdbx_strand_id
1 'polypeptide(L)'
;VLIVSARSTAYSVAPLIYGFKHFNPAVKIAGIVFNQVSSPSHFAYLREACVDAGVECLGYLPMTEGLKIPSRHLGLTLTAKRSMNTLIEQAAELVEKYVDLDKLLSICHRNFPCRYTLPYSSEIGVESFAPSAKKMKIAIARDPAFNFIYRENIDRLSALGSITYFSPVYGSDLPDADLVYLPGGYPELFARQLHRRKKLMEALRTYAEEGGKILAECGGMMFLTRSLTVRQGGTAYAMTGILPLDCTMVGARLHLGYRRIEYKGMELRGHEFHYSNVVAPDAMPSVAKQFTARGMEVSTPLYRYKNVIAGYTHLYWGETDILKLWEV
;
A
#
# COMPACT_ATOMS: atom_id res chain seq x y z
N VAL A 1 -3.07 -11.96 20.62
CA VAL A 1 -1.76 -11.62 21.20
C VAL A 1 -1.43 -10.16 20.87
N LEU A 2 -0.92 -9.43 21.86
CA LEU A 2 -0.51 -8.03 21.67
C LEU A 2 1.02 -7.95 21.57
N ILE A 3 1.52 -7.27 20.55
CA ILE A 3 2.94 -6.94 20.43
C ILE A 3 3.15 -5.53 20.94
N VAL A 4 3.98 -5.37 21.99
CA VAL A 4 4.22 -4.09 22.65
C VAL A 4 5.67 -3.64 22.43
N SER A 5 5.85 -2.40 21.93
CA SER A 5 7.18 -1.82 21.86
C SER A 5 7.71 -1.51 23.26
N ALA A 6 8.85 -2.08 23.60
CA ALA A 6 9.53 -1.82 24.88
C ALA A 6 10.58 -0.71 24.77
N ARG A 7 10.66 -0.04 23.62
CA ARG A 7 11.64 1.05 23.44
C ARG A 7 11.36 2.20 24.41
N SER A 8 12.36 2.53 25.21
CA SER A 8 12.29 3.62 26.20
C SER A 8 11.21 3.46 27.26
N THR A 9 10.73 2.23 27.51
CA THR A 9 9.80 1.89 28.58
C THR A 9 10.35 0.71 29.39
N ALA A 10 9.97 0.62 30.65
CA ALA A 10 10.26 -0.53 31.50
C ALA A 10 8.96 -0.96 32.22
N TYR A 11 8.94 -1.00 33.53
CA TYR A 11 7.74 -1.31 34.31
C TYR A 11 6.56 -0.35 34.02
N SER A 12 6.84 0.87 33.60
CA SER A 12 5.82 1.87 33.20
C SER A 12 4.91 1.43 32.04
N VAL A 13 5.18 0.30 31.41
CA VAL A 13 4.29 -0.36 30.43
C VAL A 13 3.04 -0.99 31.08
N ALA A 14 3.05 -1.24 32.40
CA ALA A 14 1.94 -1.89 33.11
C ALA A 14 0.58 -1.19 32.93
N PRO A 15 0.47 0.16 33.07
CA PRO A 15 -0.79 0.88 32.79
C PRO A 15 -1.26 0.72 31.34
N LEU A 16 -0.34 0.66 30.35
CA LEU A 16 -0.68 0.43 28.96
C LEU A 16 -1.30 -0.96 28.75
N ILE A 17 -0.67 -1.99 29.29
CA ILE A 17 -1.17 -3.37 29.24
C ILE A 17 -2.53 -3.47 29.91
N TYR A 18 -2.65 -2.91 31.11
CA TYR A 18 -3.90 -2.88 31.85
C TYR A 18 -5.02 -2.17 31.07
N GLY A 19 -4.70 -1.05 30.44
CA GLY A 19 -5.63 -0.32 29.59
C GLY A 19 -6.13 -1.16 28.41
N PHE A 20 -5.26 -1.80 27.66
CA PHE A 20 -5.65 -2.68 26.55
C PHE A 20 -6.50 -3.87 27.01
N LYS A 21 -6.21 -4.43 28.18
CA LYS A 21 -6.96 -5.56 28.72
C LYS A 21 -8.39 -5.18 29.12
N HIS A 22 -8.59 -3.99 29.69
CA HIS A 22 -9.85 -3.60 30.33
C HIS A 22 -10.68 -2.58 29.53
N PHE A 23 -10.09 -1.86 28.57
CA PHE A 23 -10.78 -0.83 27.80
C PHE A 23 -11.99 -1.39 27.00
N ASN A 24 -11.82 -2.55 26.42
CA ASN A 24 -12.91 -3.24 25.73
C ASN A 24 -13.01 -4.70 26.16
N PRO A 25 -13.98 -5.05 27.02
CA PRO A 25 -14.14 -6.42 27.56
C PRO A 25 -14.44 -7.47 26.46
N ALA A 26 -14.92 -7.06 25.29
CA ALA A 26 -15.16 -7.98 24.18
C ALA A 26 -13.86 -8.45 23.51
N VAL A 27 -12.75 -7.73 23.71
CA VAL A 27 -11.44 -8.09 23.18
C VAL A 27 -10.60 -8.77 24.26
N LYS A 28 -10.35 -10.06 24.08
CA LYS A 28 -9.50 -10.82 25.01
C LYS A 28 -8.04 -10.73 24.62
N ILE A 29 -7.20 -10.17 25.49
CA ILE A 29 -5.74 -10.19 25.33
C ILE A 29 -5.23 -11.49 25.94
N ALA A 30 -4.85 -12.45 25.10
CA ALA A 30 -4.39 -13.76 25.51
C ALA A 30 -2.95 -13.74 26.04
N GLY A 31 -2.11 -12.86 25.50
CA GLY A 31 -0.72 -12.72 25.92
C GLY A 31 -0.01 -11.58 25.22
N ILE A 32 1.20 -11.30 25.68
CA ILE A 32 2.05 -10.19 25.20
C ILE A 32 3.41 -10.72 24.76
N VAL A 33 3.88 -10.22 23.63
CA VAL A 33 5.27 -10.30 23.19
C VAL A 33 5.84 -8.88 23.14
N PHE A 34 6.97 -8.65 23.84
CA PHE A 34 7.64 -7.36 23.81
C PHE A 34 8.61 -7.28 22.62
N ASN A 35 8.58 -6.17 21.91
CA ASN A 35 9.52 -5.89 20.83
C ASN A 35 10.53 -4.82 21.26
N GLN A 36 11.75 -4.87 20.71
CA GLN A 36 12.84 -3.92 20.95
C GLN A 36 13.32 -3.88 22.40
N VAL A 37 13.42 -5.05 23.02
CA VAL A 37 13.98 -5.19 24.38
C VAL A 37 15.50 -5.05 24.33
N SER A 38 16.05 -4.21 25.23
CA SER A 38 17.48 -3.87 25.21
C SER A 38 18.38 -4.85 25.95
N SER A 39 17.88 -5.55 26.96
CA SER A 39 18.64 -6.50 27.78
C SER A 39 17.74 -7.49 28.53
N PRO A 40 18.30 -8.60 29.05
CA PRO A 40 17.57 -9.52 29.91
C PRO A 40 17.05 -8.86 31.21
N SER A 41 17.79 -7.95 31.81
CA SER A 41 17.31 -7.19 32.99
C SER A 41 16.16 -6.25 32.63
N HIS A 42 16.18 -5.63 31.47
CA HIS A 42 15.03 -4.86 30.96
C HIS A 42 13.80 -5.77 30.81
N PHE A 43 13.96 -6.97 30.27
CA PHE A 43 12.85 -7.92 30.13
C PHE A 43 12.26 -8.33 31.48
N ALA A 44 13.06 -8.41 32.55
CA ALA A 44 12.56 -8.76 33.87
C ALA A 44 11.49 -7.78 34.35
N TYR A 45 11.71 -6.47 34.19
CA TYR A 45 10.72 -5.42 34.55
C TYR A 45 9.46 -5.50 33.69
N LEU A 46 9.60 -5.82 32.40
CA LEU A 46 8.47 -5.95 31.50
C LEU A 46 7.61 -7.17 31.86
N ARG A 47 8.25 -8.26 32.27
CA ARG A 47 7.56 -9.48 32.73
C ARG A 47 6.80 -9.23 34.05
N GLU A 48 7.39 -8.49 35.00
CA GLU A 48 6.72 -8.07 36.23
C GLU A 48 5.48 -7.23 35.92
N ALA A 49 5.58 -6.27 35.01
CA ALA A 49 4.43 -5.47 34.54
C ALA A 49 3.28 -6.33 33.96
N CYS A 50 3.60 -7.43 33.29
CA CYS A 50 2.59 -8.38 32.79
C CYS A 50 1.90 -9.11 33.95
N VAL A 51 2.67 -9.54 34.96
CA VAL A 51 2.13 -10.22 36.15
C VAL A 51 1.14 -9.32 36.85
N ASP A 52 1.49 -8.06 37.12
CA ASP A 52 0.64 -7.11 37.82
C ASP A 52 -0.59 -6.70 37.01
N ALA A 53 -0.46 -6.60 35.68
CA ALA A 53 -1.60 -6.41 34.78
C ALA A 53 -2.45 -7.69 34.59
N GLY A 54 -2.00 -8.83 35.13
CA GLY A 54 -2.69 -10.13 35.01
C GLY A 54 -2.76 -10.64 33.57
N VAL A 55 -1.75 -10.39 32.74
CA VAL A 55 -1.66 -10.83 31.35
C VAL A 55 -0.45 -11.74 31.16
N GLU A 56 -0.59 -12.78 30.36
CA GLU A 56 0.49 -13.73 30.12
C GLU A 56 1.63 -13.08 29.32
N CYS A 57 2.87 -13.22 29.80
CA CYS A 57 4.06 -12.81 29.05
C CYS A 57 4.58 -13.99 28.23
N LEU A 58 4.57 -13.84 26.91
CA LEU A 58 4.98 -14.89 25.96
C LEU A 58 6.45 -14.78 25.53
N GLY A 59 7.12 -13.72 25.95
CA GLY A 59 8.52 -13.51 25.60
C GLY A 59 8.78 -12.15 24.99
N TYR A 60 9.92 -12.04 24.30
CA TYR A 60 10.37 -10.78 23.72
C TYR A 60 11.22 -10.96 22.48
N LEU A 61 11.34 -9.91 21.69
CA LEU A 61 12.31 -9.78 20.61
C LEU A 61 13.35 -8.74 20.99
N PRO A 62 14.66 -9.10 21.01
CA PRO A 62 15.72 -8.16 21.34
C PRO A 62 15.89 -7.11 20.26
N MET A 63 16.42 -5.96 20.64
CA MET A 63 16.82 -4.92 19.68
C MET A 63 17.98 -5.46 18.85
N THR A 64 17.74 -5.71 17.56
CA THR A 64 18.72 -6.32 16.64
C THR A 64 18.90 -5.43 15.42
N GLU A 65 20.07 -4.78 15.30
CA GLU A 65 20.35 -3.89 14.15
C GLU A 65 20.26 -4.62 12.81
N GLY A 66 20.65 -5.89 12.80
CA GLY A 66 20.60 -6.74 11.62
C GLY A 66 19.21 -6.94 11.03
N LEU A 67 18.14 -6.77 11.79
CA LEU A 67 16.74 -6.91 11.34
C LEU A 67 16.04 -5.59 11.10
N LYS A 68 16.77 -4.48 11.22
CA LYS A 68 16.19 -3.17 10.94
C LYS A 68 15.92 -3.03 9.44
N ILE A 69 14.66 -3.10 9.06
CA ILE A 69 14.22 -2.78 7.70
C ILE A 69 14.22 -1.25 7.56
N PRO A 70 14.97 -0.69 6.59
CA PRO A 70 14.96 0.76 6.39
C PRO A 70 13.55 1.23 6.12
N SER A 71 13.09 2.17 6.93
CA SER A 71 11.83 2.89 6.70
C SER A 71 12.14 4.13 5.87
N ARG A 72 11.36 4.37 4.82
CA ARG A 72 11.32 5.60 4.05
C ARG A 72 9.94 6.23 4.14
N HIS A 73 9.76 7.34 3.46
CA HIS A 73 8.56 8.18 3.56
C HIS A 73 7.22 7.44 3.39
N LEU A 74 7.18 6.35 2.62
CA LEU A 74 5.98 5.55 2.37
C LEU A 74 6.00 4.16 3.05
N GLY A 75 6.85 3.97 4.06
CA GLY A 75 6.97 2.70 4.77
C GLY A 75 8.28 1.97 4.52
N LEU A 76 8.26 0.64 4.68
CA LEU A 76 9.47 -0.18 4.58
C LEU A 76 9.91 -0.32 3.12
N THR A 77 11.18 -0.03 2.83
CA THR A 77 11.77 -0.31 1.53
C THR A 77 12.59 -1.59 1.57
N LEU A 78 12.25 -2.52 0.71
CA LEU A 78 13.04 -3.70 0.44
C LEU A 78 14.17 -3.32 -0.52
N THR A 79 15.28 -2.81 0.01
CA THR A 79 16.45 -2.55 -0.83
C THR A 79 17.20 -3.85 -1.10
N ALA A 80 17.57 -4.06 -2.36
CA ALA A 80 18.23 -5.28 -2.87
C ALA A 80 19.58 -5.65 -2.24
N LYS A 81 20.04 -4.93 -1.20
CA LYS A 81 21.30 -5.21 -0.51
C LYS A 81 21.26 -6.42 0.42
N ARG A 82 20.07 -6.92 0.75
CA ARG A 82 19.91 -8.09 1.62
C ARG A 82 18.79 -8.97 1.06
N SER A 83 19.05 -10.26 0.95
CA SER A 83 18.00 -11.21 0.56
C SER A 83 16.86 -11.17 1.59
N MET A 84 15.63 -11.07 1.14
CA MET A 84 14.45 -11.15 1.99
C MET A 84 14.42 -12.46 2.76
N ASN A 85 14.83 -13.56 2.13
CA ASN A 85 14.88 -14.87 2.76
C ASN A 85 15.82 -14.87 3.98
N THR A 86 17.02 -14.32 3.86
CA THR A 86 17.96 -14.20 4.99
C THR A 86 17.38 -13.39 6.16
N LEU A 87 16.62 -12.35 5.86
CA LEU A 87 15.97 -11.53 6.89
C LEU A 87 14.84 -12.31 7.58
N ILE A 88 14.06 -13.06 6.82
CA ILE A 88 12.98 -13.93 7.34
C ILE A 88 13.57 -15.03 8.23
N GLU A 89 14.62 -15.71 7.76
CA GLU A 89 15.32 -16.74 8.52
C GLU A 89 15.85 -16.22 9.86
N GLN A 90 16.54 -15.09 9.86
CA GLN A 90 17.06 -14.48 11.08
C GLN A 90 15.93 -14.00 12.02
N ALA A 91 14.82 -13.53 11.49
CA ALA A 91 13.66 -13.17 12.29
C ALA A 91 13.02 -14.41 12.92
N ALA A 92 12.90 -15.50 12.17
CA ALA A 92 12.39 -16.78 12.66
C ALA A 92 13.24 -17.33 13.82
N GLU A 93 14.57 -17.37 13.66
CA GLU A 93 15.51 -17.78 14.71
C GLU A 93 15.33 -16.97 16.02
N LEU A 94 15.10 -15.65 15.92
CA LEU A 94 14.86 -14.83 17.11
C LEU A 94 13.50 -15.14 17.75
N VAL A 95 12.47 -15.37 16.95
CA VAL A 95 11.15 -15.75 17.47
C VAL A 95 11.25 -17.10 18.19
N GLU A 96 11.84 -18.11 17.58
CA GLU A 96 12.03 -19.44 18.19
C GLU A 96 12.85 -19.38 19.48
N LYS A 97 13.85 -18.53 19.54
CA LYS A 97 14.76 -18.41 20.70
C LYS A 97 14.15 -17.66 21.88
N TYR A 98 13.35 -16.63 21.63
CA TYR A 98 12.95 -15.66 22.67
C TYR A 98 11.45 -15.62 22.94
N VAL A 99 10.63 -16.30 22.16
CA VAL A 99 9.18 -16.37 22.35
C VAL A 99 8.79 -17.81 22.69
N ASP A 100 8.00 -17.98 23.74
CA ASP A 100 7.45 -19.28 24.11
C ASP A 100 6.31 -19.67 23.15
N LEU A 101 6.69 -20.33 22.06
CA LEU A 101 5.75 -20.72 20.99
C LEU A 101 4.76 -21.80 21.44
N ASP A 102 5.18 -22.73 22.30
CA ASP A 102 4.31 -23.79 22.80
C ASP A 102 3.19 -23.19 23.67
N LYS A 103 3.56 -22.27 24.55
CA LYS A 103 2.62 -21.52 25.34
C LYS A 103 1.71 -20.64 24.47
N LEU A 104 2.27 -19.93 23.50
CA LEU A 104 1.50 -19.16 22.53
C LEU A 104 0.43 -20.02 21.85
N LEU A 105 0.80 -21.16 21.32
CA LEU A 105 -0.11 -22.08 20.67
C LEU A 105 -1.18 -22.59 21.64
N SER A 106 -0.80 -22.99 22.87
CA SER A 106 -1.72 -23.53 23.87
C SER A 106 -2.80 -22.51 24.28
N ILE A 107 -2.44 -21.25 24.50
CA ILE A 107 -3.38 -20.21 24.95
C ILE A 107 -4.21 -19.62 23.79
N CYS A 108 -3.70 -19.69 22.55
CA CYS A 108 -4.41 -19.20 21.37
C CYS A 108 -5.24 -20.27 20.68
N HIS A 109 -5.06 -21.56 21.05
CA HIS A 109 -5.87 -22.64 20.52
C HIS A 109 -7.28 -22.54 21.07
N ARG A 110 -8.25 -22.27 20.23
CA ARG A 110 -9.68 -22.24 20.56
C ARG A 110 -10.46 -23.03 19.53
N ASN A 111 -11.36 -23.87 20.00
CA ASN A 111 -12.41 -24.37 19.14
C ASN A 111 -13.39 -23.23 18.89
N PHE A 112 -13.27 -22.57 17.74
CA PHE A 112 -14.34 -21.73 17.28
C PHE A 112 -15.54 -22.62 16.95
N PRO A 113 -16.72 -22.41 17.55
CA PRO A 113 -17.93 -23.03 17.01
C PRO A 113 -18.09 -22.47 15.60
N CYS A 114 -17.69 -23.25 14.60
CA CYS A 114 -17.60 -22.87 13.22
C CYS A 114 -18.96 -22.65 12.59
N ARG A 115 -19.53 -21.49 12.79
CA ARG A 115 -20.38 -20.81 11.81
C ARG A 115 -19.89 -19.38 11.67
N TYR A 116 -18.62 -19.25 11.30
CA TYR A 116 -18.12 -17.97 10.81
C TYR A 116 -18.47 -17.91 9.33
N THR A 117 -19.62 -17.34 9.05
CA THR A 117 -19.85 -16.74 7.74
C THR A 117 -18.91 -15.55 7.71
N LEU A 118 -17.89 -15.58 6.87
CA LEU A 118 -17.09 -14.40 6.60
C LEU A 118 -18.08 -13.28 6.28
N PRO A 119 -17.95 -12.06 6.87
CA PRO A 119 -18.85 -10.95 6.56
C PRO A 119 -18.89 -10.58 5.08
N TYR A 120 -18.08 -11.23 4.24
CA TYR A 120 -18.05 -11.13 2.78
C TYR A 120 -18.82 -12.25 2.06
N SER A 121 -19.44 -13.18 2.76
CA SER A 121 -20.33 -14.16 2.12
C SER A 121 -21.75 -13.62 2.16
N SER A 122 -22.24 -13.13 1.07
CA SER A 122 -23.64 -13.03 0.64
C SER A 122 -24.56 -11.91 1.12
N GLU A 123 -24.18 -11.05 2.09
CA GLU A 123 -25.13 -10.00 2.53
C GLU A 123 -24.67 -8.56 2.25
N ILE A 124 -23.41 -8.30 2.00
CA ILE A 124 -23.01 -7.12 1.26
C ILE A 124 -23.16 -7.54 -0.20
N GLY A 125 -24.18 -7.00 -0.88
CA GLY A 125 -24.43 -7.26 -2.28
C GLY A 125 -23.18 -7.02 -3.12
N VAL A 126 -22.28 -7.98 -3.11
CA VAL A 126 -21.36 -8.17 -4.19
C VAL A 126 -22.28 -8.56 -5.33
N GLU A 127 -22.83 -7.54 -6.03
CA GLU A 127 -23.34 -7.79 -7.37
C GLU A 127 -22.28 -8.68 -8.00
N SER A 128 -22.64 -9.95 -8.20
CA SER A 128 -21.81 -10.85 -9.00
C SER A 128 -21.77 -10.19 -10.35
N PHE A 129 -20.69 -9.41 -10.59
CA PHE A 129 -20.49 -8.82 -11.90
C PHE A 129 -20.51 -9.98 -12.88
N ALA A 130 -21.55 -10.03 -13.69
CA ALA A 130 -21.71 -11.11 -14.66
C ALA A 130 -20.38 -11.20 -15.44
N PRO A 131 -19.77 -12.39 -15.53
CA PRO A 131 -18.51 -12.51 -16.24
C PRO A 131 -18.70 -11.94 -17.65
N SER A 132 -17.95 -10.92 -18.01
CA SER A 132 -17.97 -10.35 -19.34
C SER A 132 -17.74 -11.50 -20.32
N ALA A 133 -18.59 -11.63 -21.34
CA ALA A 133 -18.49 -12.68 -22.34
C ALA A 133 -17.14 -12.66 -23.10
N LYS A 134 -16.43 -11.53 -23.09
CA LYS A 134 -15.07 -11.35 -23.62
C LYS A 134 -14.09 -11.11 -22.46
N LYS A 135 -13.21 -12.07 -22.22
CA LYS A 135 -12.12 -11.92 -21.24
C LYS A 135 -11.15 -10.83 -21.72
N MET A 136 -11.00 -9.80 -20.90
CA MET A 136 -10.07 -8.70 -21.17
C MET A 136 -8.61 -9.16 -21.01
N LYS A 137 -7.72 -8.53 -21.76
CA LYS A 137 -6.28 -8.58 -21.52
C LYS A 137 -5.89 -7.39 -20.65
N ILE A 138 -5.30 -7.65 -19.49
CA ILE A 138 -4.98 -6.61 -18.50
C ILE A 138 -3.48 -6.62 -18.26
N ALA A 139 -2.79 -5.51 -18.56
CA ALA A 139 -1.38 -5.33 -18.29
C ALA A 139 -1.20 -4.54 -16.99
N ILE A 140 -0.46 -5.11 -16.03
CA ILE A 140 -0.21 -4.48 -14.74
C ILE A 140 1.30 -4.24 -14.57
N ALA A 141 1.70 -2.99 -14.35
CA ALA A 141 3.08 -2.69 -13.98
C ALA A 141 3.37 -3.25 -12.58
N ARG A 142 4.43 -4.05 -12.45
CA ARG A 142 4.83 -4.65 -11.19
C ARG A 142 6.34 -4.81 -11.11
N ASP A 143 6.97 -3.95 -10.33
CA ASP A 143 8.39 -3.98 -10.01
C ASP A 143 8.66 -3.10 -8.76
N PRO A 144 9.90 -2.88 -8.31
CA PRO A 144 10.17 -2.06 -7.14
C PRO A 144 9.70 -0.60 -7.23
N ALA A 145 9.45 -0.06 -8.43
CA ALA A 145 8.89 1.27 -8.62
C ALA A 145 7.34 1.29 -8.60
N PHE A 146 6.71 0.14 -8.87
CA PHE A 146 5.26 -0.02 -9.01
C PHE A 146 4.81 -1.29 -8.28
N ASN A 147 4.68 -1.20 -6.95
CA ASN A 147 4.43 -2.38 -6.11
C ASN A 147 3.31 -2.20 -5.09
N PHE A 148 2.66 -1.03 -5.06
CA PHE A 148 1.56 -0.79 -4.16
C PHE A 148 0.23 -1.12 -4.85
N ILE A 149 -0.30 -2.31 -4.56
CA ILE A 149 -1.54 -2.84 -5.13
C ILE A 149 -2.33 -3.55 -4.03
N TYR A 150 -3.61 -3.24 -3.89
CA TYR A 150 -4.50 -4.03 -3.04
C TYR A 150 -4.74 -5.41 -3.62
N ARG A 151 -4.77 -6.43 -2.78
CA ARG A 151 -5.06 -7.80 -3.19
C ARG A 151 -6.44 -7.91 -3.84
N GLU A 152 -7.44 -7.27 -3.24
CA GLU A 152 -8.81 -7.23 -3.75
C GLU A 152 -8.90 -6.65 -5.15
N ASN A 153 -8.08 -5.63 -5.45
CA ASN A 153 -8.02 -5.05 -6.79
C ASN A 153 -7.53 -6.07 -7.82
N ILE A 154 -6.51 -6.87 -7.45
CA ILE A 154 -6.03 -7.96 -8.31
C ILE A 154 -7.10 -9.03 -8.51
N ASP A 155 -7.79 -9.42 -7.45
CA ASP A 155 -8.84 -10.44 -7.51
C ASP A 155 -10.01 -9.95 -8.40
N ARG A 156 -10.38 -8.67 -8.34
CA ARG A 156 -11.37 -8.05 -9.25
C ARG A 156 -10.91 -8.04 -10.70
N LEU A 157 -9.67 -7.63 -10.97
CA LEU A 157 -9.11 -7.64 -12.32
C LEU A 157 -9.03 -9.06 -12.89
N SER A 158 -8.68 -10.05 -12.06
CA SER A 158 -8.63 -11.46 -12.46
C SER A 158 -9.99 -12.00 -12.85
N ALA A 159 -11.07 -11.50 -12.25
CA ALA A 159 -12.43 -11.85 -12.62
C ALA A 159 -12.84 -11.26 -14.00
N LEU A 160 -12.26 -10.11 -14.39
CA LEU A 160 -12.52 -9.46 -15.67
C LEU A 160 -11.74 -10.07 -16.83
N GLY A 161 -10.57 -10.68 -16.57
CA GLY A 161 -9.76 -11.20 -17.64
C GLY A 161 -8.41 -11.79 -17.25
N SER A 162 -7.53 -11.92 -18.24
CA SER A 162 -6.16 -12.42 -18.04
C SER A 162 -5.21 -11.27 -17.65
N ILE A 163 -4.46 -11.46 -16.57
CA ILE A 163 -3.46 -10.49 -16.10
C ILE A 163 -2.09 -10.88 -16.64
N THR A 164 -1.39 -9.91 -17.24
CA THR A 164 0.02 -9.98 -17.60
C THR A 164 0.78 -8.90 -16.83
N TYR A 165 1.75 -9.30 -16.02
CA TYR A 165 2.64 -8.36 -15.33
C TYR A 165 3.80 -7.95 -16.23
N PHE A 166 4.17 -6.66 -16.17
CA PHE A 166 5.36 -6.15 -16.85
C PHE A 166 6.16 -5.22 -15.92
N SER A 167 7.45 -5.08 -16.21
CA SER A 167 8.34 -4.24 -15.40
C SER A 167 8.80 -3.00 -16.19
N PRO A 168 8.30 -1.82 -15.85
CA PRO A 168 8.83 -0.57 -16.38
C PRO A 168 10.32 -0.36 -16.10
N VAL A 169 10.83 -0.79 -14.94
CA VAL A 169 12.24 -0.59 -14.53
C VAL A 169 13.18 -1.55 -15.23
N TYR A 170 12.82 -2.86 -15.29
CA TYR A 170 13.77 -3.92 -15.69
C TYR A 170 13.64 -4.39 -17.15
N GLY A 171 12.90 -3.70 -17.98
CA GLY A 171 13.07 -3.89 -19.40
C GLY A 171 11.97 -4.60 -20.15
N SER A 172 10.82 -4.87 -19.54
CA SER A 172 9.68 -5.41 -20.31
C SER A 172 9.15 -4.39 -21.32
N ASP A 173 8.72 -4.88 -22.48
CA ASP A 173 7.88 -4.11 -23.39
C ASP A 173 6.44 -4.04 -22.83
N LEU A 174 5.62 -3.13 -23.36
CA LEU A 174 4.20 -3.05 -23.01
C LEU A 174 3.49 -4.29 -23.59
N PRO A 175 2.84 -5.12 -22.76
CA PRO A 175 2.03 -6.22 -23.26
C PRO A 175 0.83 -5.72 -24.07
N ASP A 176 0.34 -6.54 -24.99
CA ASP A 176 -0.96 -6.32 -25.63
C ASP A 176 -2.07 -6.38 -24.58
N ALA A 177 -2.86 -5.32 -24.47
CA ALA A 177 -3.84 -5.16 -23.42
C ALA A 177 -5.05 -4.30 -23.82
N ASP A 178 -6.21 -4.64 -23.26
CA ASP A 178 -7.43 -3.82 -23.31
C ASP A 178 -7.47 -2.78 -22.17
N LEU A 179 -6.69 -3.04 -21.08
CA LEU A 179 -6.53 -2.16 -19.92
C LEU A 179 -5.09 -2.22 -19.41
N VAL A 180 -4.49 -1.06 -19.21
CA VAL A 180 -3.19 -0.92 -18.54
C VAL A 180 -3.40 -0.34 -17.15
N TYR A 181 -2.86 -1.00 -16.12
CA TYR A 181 -2.85 -0.49 -14.76
C TYR A 181 -1.42 -0.19 -14.31
N LEU A 182 -1.19 1.08 -13.96
CA LEU A 182 0.06 1.59 -13.40
C LEU A 182 -0.20 1.93 -11.92
N PRO A 183 0.11 1.03 -11.00
CA PRO A 183 -0.16 1.23 -9.58
C PRO A 183 0.79 2.21 -8.93
N GLY A 184 0.58 2.46 -7.65
CA GLY A 184 1.50 3.25 -6.85
C GLY A 184 2.81 2.55 -6.54
N GLY A 185 3.70 3.29 -5.92
CA GLY A 185 5.05 2.85 -5.54
C GLY A 185 6.03 4.01 -5.44
N TYR A 186 7.27 3.77 -5.85
CA TYR A 186 8.40 4.67 -5.64
C TYR A 186 9.14 5.01 -6.94
N PRO A 187 8.49 5.61 -7.94
CA PRO A 187 9.14 5.92 -9.22
C PRO A 187 10.31 6.91 -9.07
N GLU A 188 10.30 7.76 -8.05
CA GLU A 188 11.38 8.70 -7.75
C GLU A 188 12.71 8.00 -7.43
N LEU A 189 12.67 6.79 -6.85
CA LEU A 189 13.86 6.00 -6.57
C LEU A 189 14.47 5.38 -7.85
N PHE A 190 13.67 5.24 -8.89
CA PHE A 190 14.01 4.64 -10.16
C PHE A 190 13.90 5.61 -11.34
N ALA A 191 13.83 6.93 -11.06
CA ALA A 191 13.57 7.95 -12.08
C ALA A 191 14.58 7.90 -13.23
N ARG A 192 15.87 7.63 -12.95
CA ARG A 192 16.92 7.48 -13.97
C ARG A 192 16.70 6.25 -14.84
N GLN A 193 16.29 5.13 -14.26
CA GLN A 193 16.00 3.89 -14.98
C GLN A 193 14.77 4.07 -15.87
N LEU A 194 13.68 4.59 -15.31
CA LEU A 194 12.44 4.89 -16.02
C LEU A 194 12.67 5.87 -17.18
N HIS A 195 13.44 6.94 -16.94
CA HIS A 195 13.84 7.91 -18.00
C HIS A 195 14.49 7.26 -19.22
N ARG A 196 15.22 6.16 -19.04
CA ARG A 196 15.89 5.44 -20.12
C ARG A 196 14.96 4.54 -20.94
N ARG A 197 13.73 4.30 -20.45
CA ARG A 197 12.75 3.41 -21.06
C ARG A 197 11.97 4.04 -22.22
N LYS A 198 12.69 4.66 -23.16
CA LYS A 198 12.11 5.45 -24.27
C LYS A 198 11.09 4.63 -25.08
N LYS A 199 11.43 3.36 -25.42
CA LYS A 199 10.53 2.47 -26.17
C LYS A 199 9.23 2.20 -25.44
N LEU A 200 9.29 1.92 -24.13
CA LEU A 200 8.09 1.69 -23.32
C LEU A 200 7.25 2.98 -23.19
N MET A 201 7.90 4.12 -22.95
CA MET A 201 7.21 5.40 -22.85
C MET A 201 6.50 5.76 -24.16
N GLU A 202 7.11 5.47 -25.31
CA GLU A 202 6.51 5.67 -26.63
C GLU A 202 5.31 4.74 -26.82
N ALA A 203 5.46 3.46 -26.50
CA ALA A 203 4.36 2.48 -26.58
C ALA A 203 3.15 2.88 -25.71
N LEU A 204 3.39 3.37 -24.49
CA LEU A 204 2.33 3.88 -23.61
C LEU A 204 1.65 5.14 -24.19
N ARG A 205 2.42 6.06 -24.81
CA ARG A 205 1.84 7.23 -25.48
C ARG A 205 0.97 6.81 -26.66
N THR A 206 1.47 5.96 -27.53
CA THR A 206 0.72 5.44 -28.68
C THR A 206 -0.56 4.76 -28.22
N TYR A 207 -0.47 3.88 -27.20
CA TYR A 207 -1.62 3.21 -26.64
C TYR A 207 -2.67 4.19 -26.09
N ALA A 208 -2.24 5.24 -25.37
CA ALA A 208 -3.14 6.28 -24.86
C ALA A 208 -3.76 7.13 -25.99
N GLU A 209 -2.97 7.49 -27.02
CA GLU A 209 -3.44 8.27 -28.16
C GLU A 209 -4.47 7.51 -29.00
N GLU A 210 -4.33 6.21 -29.15
CA GLU A 210 -5.27 5.30 -29.81
C GLU A 210 -6.52 4.99 -28.98
N GLY A 211 -6.65 5.59 -27.79
CA GLY A 211 -7.82 5.45 -26.93
C GLY A 211 -7.78 4.26 -25.98
N GLY A 212 -6.60 3.67 -25.78
CA GLY A 212 -6.39 2.62 -24.80
C GLY A 212 -6.70 3.07 -23.38
N LYS A 213 -7.28 2.18 -22.58
CA LYS A 213 -7.65 2.46 -21.19
C LYS A 213 -6.42 2.35 -20.28
N ILE A 214 -6.10 3.43 -19.59
CA ILE A 214 -5.04 3.45 -18.56
C ILE A 214 -5.62 3.95 -17.25
N LEU A 215 -5.40 3.17 -16.18
CA LEU A 215 -5.55 3.67 -14.81
C LEU A 215 -4.16 3.82 -14.18
N ALA A 216 -3.87 4.99 -13.62
CA ALA A 216 -2.58 5.27 -13.03
C ALA A 216 -2.74 5.94 -11.65
N GLU A 217 -2.22 5.29 -10.61
CA GLU A 217 -2.34 5.74 -9.23
C GLU A 217 -0.98 6.18 -8.68
N CYS A 218 -0.93 7.31 -7.98
CA CYS A 218 0.23 7.80 -7.25
C CYS A 218 1.53 7.74 -8.09
N GLY A 219 2.40 6.78 -7.82
CA GLY A 219 3.63 6.55 -8.60
C GLY A 219 3.37 6.30 -10.09
N GLY A 220 2.29 5.58 -10.41
CA GLY A 220 1.85 5.37 -11.79
C GLY A 220 1.48 6.67 -12.49
N MET A 221 0.74 7.57 -11.80
CA MET A 221 0.44 8.91 -12.31
C MET A 221 1.73 9.72 -12.54
N MET A 222 2.68 9.69 -11.59
CA MET A 222 3.95 10.38 -11.73
C MET A 222 4.73 9.92 -12.98
N PHE A 223 4.67 8.66 -13.34
CA PHE A 223 5.28 8.12 -14.55
C PHE A 223 4.58 8.60 -15.83
N LEU A 224 3.30 8.96 -15.76
CA LEU A 224 2.55 9.51 -16.91
C LEU A 224 2.78 11.00 -17.15
N THR A 225 3.41 11.73 -16.23
CA THR A 225 3.71 13.16 -16.41
C THR A 225 4.83 13.43 -17.41
N ARG A 226 5.10 14.70 -17.76
CA ARG A 226 6.21 15.08 -18.63
C ARG A 226 7.55 14.83 -18.00
N SER A 227 7.67 15.16 -16.71
CA SER A 227 8.92 15.01 -15.99
C SER A 227 8.74 14.74 -14.50
N LEU A 228 9.79 14.17 -13.89
CA LEU A 228 9.91 13.96 -12.45
C LEU A 228 11.23 14.53 -11.94
N THR A 229 11.14 15.55 -11.06
CA THR A 229 12.29 16.14 -10.36
C THR A 229 12.42 15.53 -8.97
N VAL A 230 13.55 14.87 -8.69
CA VAL A 230 13.73 14.11 -7.44
C VAL A 230 14.32 14.96 -6.31
N ARG A 231 15.16 15.94 -6.64
CA ARG A 231 15.84 16.81 -5.67
C ARG A 231 15.99 18.24 -6.20
N GLN A 232 16.09 19.20 -5.29
CA GLN A 232 16.33 20.59 -5.64
C GLN A 232 17.63 20.75 -6.43
N GLY A 233 17.57 21.54 -7.52
CA GLY A 233 18.71 21.74 -8.44
C GLY A 233 19.13 20.48 -9.20
N GLY A 234 18.39 19.37 -9.06
CA GLY A 234 18.64 18.13 -9.78
C GLY A 234 18.03 18.10 -11.18
N THR A 235 18.48 17.13 -11.97
CA THR A 235 17.93 16.88 -13.30
C THR A 235 16.45 16.48 -13.21
N ALA A 236 15.61 17.11 -14.01
CA ALA A 236 14.25 16.64 -14.26
C ALA A 236 14.32 15.44 -15.24
N TYR A 237 13.89 14.29 -14.79
CA TYR A 237 13.84 13.07 -15.61
C TYR A 237 12.57 13.09 -16.46
N ALA A 238 12.71 13.08 -17.78
CA ALA A 238 11.55 12.94 -18.67
C ALA A 238 10.86 11.61 -18.43
N MET A 239 9.54 11.66 -18.32
CA MET A 239 8.61 10.54 -18.17
C MET A 239 7.80 10.36 -19.45
N THR A 240 6.64 9.69 -19.41
CA THR A 240 5.89 9.41 -20.65
C THR A 240 5.36 10.68 -21.34
N GLY A 241 5.02 11.72 -20.58
CA GLY A 241 4.44 12.95 -21.13
C GLY A 241 3.00 12.83 -21.61
N ILE A 242 2.28 11.77 -21.24
CA ILE A 242 0.86 11.60 -21.55
C ILE A 242 0.03 12.70 -20.84
N LEU A 243 0.35 12.96 -19.57
CA LEU A 243 -0.23 14.08 -18.84
C LEU A 243 0.65 15.32 -19.03
N PRO A 244 0.10 16.50 -19.39
CA PRO A 244 0.84 17.74 -19.59
C PRO A 244 1.24 18.39 -18.26
N LEU A 245 1.67 17.62 -17.29
CA LEU A 245 2.02 18.00 -15.93
C LEU A 245 3.46 17.62 -15.62
N ASP A 246 4.06 18.24 -14.63
CA ASP A 246 5.36 17.89 -14.09
C ASP A 246 5.23 17.53 -12.62
N CYS A 247 5.94 16.51 -12.17
CA CYS A 247 5.99 16.10 -10.76
C CYS A 247 7.33 16.44 -10.12
N THR A 248 7.30 16.75 -8.82
CA THR A 248 8.50 17.04 -8.05
C THR A 248 8.44 16.47 -6.64
N MET A 249 9.60 16.01 -6.15
CA MET A 249 9.86 15.70 -4.75
C MET A 249 10.45 16.90 -3.99
N VAL A 250 10.71 18.01 -4.67
CA VAL A 250 11.22 19.24 -4.04
C VAL A 250 10.12 19.88 -3.21
N GLY A 251 10.43 20.21 -1.96
CA GLY A 251 9.42 20.73 -1.03
C GLY A 251 8.41 19.66 -0.57
N ALA A 252 8.78 18.40 -0.67
CA ALA A 252 7.94 17.26 -0.31
C ALA A 252 7.26 17.42 1.05
N ARG A 253 5.95 17.24 1.10
CA ARG A 253 5.14 17.21 2.31
C ARG A 253 4.28 15.97 2.30
N LEU A 254 4.03 15.40 3.46
CA LEU A 254 3.16 14.23 3.58
C LEU A 254 1.71 14.63 3.30
N HIS A 255 1.13 13.99 2.30
CA HIS A 255 -0.31 13.97 2.04
C HIS A 255 -0.83 12.59 2.40
N LEU A 256 -1.71 12.52 3.39
CA LEU A 256 -2.17 11.26 3.97
C LEU A 256 -3.65 11.33 4.32
N GLY A 257 -4.39 10.28 4.01
CA GLY A 257 -5.72 10.06 4.54
C GLY A 257 -6.63 9.28 3.62
N TYR A 258 -7.72 8.80 4.18
CA TYR A 258 -8.78 8.18 3.38
C TYR A 258 -9.48 9.24 2.53
N ARG A 259 -9.88 8.83 1.32
CA ARG A 259 -10.55 9.69 0.34
C ARG A 259 -11.84 9.04 -0.13
N ARG A 260 -12.88 9.85 -0.18
CA ARG A 260 -14.13 9.60 -0.92
C ARG A 260 -14.08 10.50 -2.16
N ILE A 261 -14.31 9.93 -3.32
CA ILE A 261 -14.18 10.60 -4.61
C ILE A 261 -15.52 10.58 -5.30
N GLU A 262 -15.99 11.73 -5.70
CA GLU A 262 -17.19 11.88 -6.54
C GLU A 262 -16.77 12.11 -7.99
N TYR A 263 -16.97 11.11 -8.83
CA TYR A 263 -16.61 11.12 -10.23
C TYR A 263 -17.80 10.74 -11.09
N LYS A 264 -18.35 11.70 -11.85
CA LYS A 264 -19.47 11.49 -12.80
C LYS A 264 -20.63 10.68 -12.22
N GLY A 265 -21.06 11.04 -11.03
CA GLY A 265 -22.18 10.38 -10.34
C GLY A 265 -21.82 9.08 -9.61
N MET A 266 -20.57 8.62 -9.70
CA MET A 266 -20.07 7.48 -8.92
C MET A 266 -19.39 7.95 -7.66
N GLU A 267 -19.51 7.19 -6.59
CA GLU A 267 -18.69 7.30 -5.39
C GLU A 267 -17.59 6.23 -5.41
N LEU A 268 -16.33 6.67 -5.35
CA LEU A 268 -15.18 5.82 -5.23
C LEU A 268 -14.52 6.04 -3.87
N ARG A 269 -13.84 5.01 -3.35
CA ARG A 269 -13.11 5.08 -2.10
C ARG A 269 -11.65 4.71 -2.32
N GLY A 270 -10.79 5.28 -1.50
CA GLY A 270 -9.36 5.00 -1.55
C GLY A 270 -8.61 5.67 -0.43
N HIS A 271 -7.30 5.66 -0.52
CA HIS A 271 -6.47 6.46 0.36
C HIS A 271 -5.41 7.20 -0.43
N GLU A 272 -4.95 8.29 0.11
CA GLU A 272 -3.85 9.10 -0.40
C GLU A 272 -2.67 8.96 0.55
N PHE A 273 -1.48 8.68 0.00
CA PHE A 273 -0.24 8.63 0.75
C PHE A 273 0.95 8.92 -0.16
N HIS A 274 1.34 10.18 -0.25
CA HIS A 274 2.48 10.60 -1.09
C HIS A 274 3.18 11.81 -0.50
N TYR A 275 4.35 12.11 -1.03
CA TYR A 275 5.16 13.30 -0.68
C TYR A 275 5.39 14.22 -1.88
N SER A 276 5.24 13.70 -3.10
CA SER A 276 5.42 14.47 -4.33
C SER A 276 4.33 15.51 -4.53
N ASN A 277 4.65 16.52 -5.32
CA ASN A 277 3.71 17.55 -5.73
C ASN A 277 3.65 17.62 -7.25
N VAL A 278 2.47 17.96 -7.79
CA VAL A 278 2.31 18.38 -9.19
C VAL A 278 2.68 19.85 -9.28
N VAL A 279 3.52 20.18 -10.25
CA VAL A 279 3.87 21.57 -10.57
C VAL A 279 2.80 22.14 -11.51
N ALA A 280 2.29 23.33 -11.21
CA ALA A 280 1.20 23.98 -11.94
C ALA A 280 -0.03 23.06 -12.13
N PRO A 281 -0.69 22.60 -11.04
CA PRO A 281 -1.80 21.68 -11.13
C PRO A 281 -2.98 22.23 -11.94
N ASP A 282 -3.14 23.55 -12.03
CA ASP A 282 -4.20 24.22 -12.81
C ASP A 282 -4.03 24.06 -14.32
N ALA A 283 -2.86 23.59 -14.80
CA ALA A 283 -2.64 23.30 -16.21
C ALA A 283 -3.54 22.14 -16.72
N MET A 284 -4.05 21.33 -15.82
CA MET A 284 -5.02 20.26 -16.11
C MET A 284 -6.05 20.18 -14.97
N PRO A 285 -7.32 20.56 -15.19
CA PRO A 285 -8.32 20.56 -14.11
C PRO A 285 -8.64 19.15 -13.64
N SER A 286 -9.00 19.04 -12.37
CA SER A 286 -9.56 17.79 -11.82
C SER A 286 -10.92 17.49 -12.44
N VAL A 287 -11.14 16.23 -12.78
CA VAL A 287 -12.45 15.73 -13.27
C VAL A 287 -13.34 15.19 -12.15
N ALA A 288 -12.89 15.24 -10.90
CA ALA A 288 -13.60 14.73 -9.74
C ALA A 288 -13.44 15.67 -8.54
N LYS A 289 -14.34 15.56 -7.57
CA LYS A 289 -14.22 16.13 -6.24
C LYS A 289 -13.77 15.04 -5.28
N GLN A 290 -12.89 15.40 -4.35
CA GLN A 290 -12.42 14.47 -3.33
C GLN A 290 -12.68 15.02 -1.93
N PHE A 291 -12.96 14.12 -1.00
CA PHE A 291 -13.31 14.47 0.37
C PHE A 291 -12.54 13.59 1.35
N THR A 292 -12.22 14.13 2.51
CA THR A 292 -11.72 13.33 3.64
C THR A 292 -12.79 12.37 4.15
N ALA A 293 -12.41 11.41 5.01
CA ALA A 293 -13.37 10.55 5.71
C ALA A 293 -14.40 11.32 6.56
N ARG A 294 -14.10 12.58 6.92
CA ARG A 294 -15.00 13.47 7.67
C ARG A 294 -15.84 14.38 6.78
N GLY A 295 -15.81 14.20 5.46
CA GLY A 295 -16.60 14.95 4.49
C GLY A 295 -16.05 16.32 4.11
N MET A 296 -14.83 16.70 4.55
CA MET A 296 -14.20 17.96 4.12
C MET A 296 -13.62 17.80 2.71
N GLU A 297 -13.93 18.72 1.80
CA GLU A 297 -13.38 18.74 0.45
C GLU A 297 -11.85 18.98 0.50
N VAL A 298 -11.11 18.28 -0.36
CA VAL A 298 -9.67 18.40 -0.52
C VAL A 298 -9.32 18.68 -1.97
N SER A 299 -8.20 19.37 -2.18
CA SER A 299 -7.74 19.78 -3.52
C SER A 299 -7.01 18.68 -4.29
N THR A 300 -6.98 17.44 -3.78
CA THR A 300 -6.33 16.31 -4.48
C THR A 300 -7.03 16.06 -5.82
N PRO A 301 -6.33 16.16 -6.96
CA PRO A 301 -6.97 16.04 -8.27
C PRO A 301 -7.09 14.59 -8.72
N LEU A 302 -8.13 14.32 -9.53
CA LEU A 302 -8.19 13.18 -10.43
C LEU A 302 -8.15 13.74 -11.86
N TYR A 303 -7.20 13.31 -12.64
CA TYR A 303 -6.99 13.76 -14.02
C TYR A 303 -7.58 12.78 -15.02
N ARG A 304 -8.06 13.30 -16.14
CA ARG A 304 -8.48 12.49 -17.28
C ARG A 304 -7.92 13.07 -18.58
N TYR A 305 -7.23 12.23 -19.34
CA TYR A 305 -6.81 12.50 -20.71
C TYR A 305 -7.30 11.37 -21.61
N LYS A 306 -8.25 11.63 -22.50
CA LYS A 306 -8.94 10.58 -23.28
C LYS A 306 -9.43 9.46 -22.35
N ASN A 307 -8.92 8.23 -22.51
CA ASN A 307 -9.21 7.08 -21.67
C ASN A 307 -8.13 6.81 -20.60
N VAL A 308 -7.27 7.78 -20.35
CA VAL A 308 -6.31 7.75 -19.24
C VAL A 308 -6.93 8.43 -18.01
N ILE A 309 -7.02 7.72 -16.91
CA ILE A 309 -7.46 8.23 -15.62
C ILE A 309 -6.29 8.12 -14.65
N ALA A 310 -5.94 9.22 -14.00
CA ALA A 310 -4.75 9.27 -13.16
C ALA A 310 -4.93 10.22 -11.97
N GLY A 311 -4.40 9.83 -10.81
CA GLY A 311 -4.45 10.65 -9.61
C GLY A 311 -3.52 10.11 -8.52
N TYR A 312 -3.43 10.85 -7.40
CA TYR A 312 -2.63 10.40 -6.25
C TYR A 312 -3.33 9.34 -5.41
N THR A 313 -4.66 9.26 -5.48
CA THR A 313 -5.44 8.35 -4.64
C THR A 313 -5.33 6.92 -5.15
N HIS A 314 -4.99 6.02 -4.23
CA HIS A 314 -5.04 4.58 -4.44
C HIS A 314 -6.48 4.11 -4.24
N LEU A 315 -7.14 3.71 -5.31
CA LEU A 315 -8.54 3.33 -5.31
C LEU A 315 -8.73 1.90 -4.78
N TYR A 316 -9.75 1.71 -3.97
CA TYR A 316 -10.19 0.40 -3.52
C TYR A 316 -11.39 -0.06 -4.35
N TRP A 317 -11.28 -1.20 -5.05
CA TRP A 317 -12.27 -1.67 -6.01
C TRP A 317 -13.12 -2.83 -5.47
N GLY A 318 -12.98 -3.19 -4.20
CA GLY A 318 -13.75 -4.26 -3.59
C GLY A 318 -15.26 -4.09 -3.75
N GLU A 319 -15.73 -2.84 -3.78
CA GLU A 319 -17.16 -2.46 -3.86
C GLU A 319 -17.53 -1.74 -5.17
N THR A 320 -16.59 -1.57 -6.11
CA THR A 320 -16.79 -0.74 -7.30
C THR A 320 -16.44 -1.49 -8.57
N ASP A 321 -17.32 -1.42 -9.58
CA ASP A 321 -16.98 -1.85 -10.93
C ASP A 321 -16.06 -0.83 -11.58
N ILE A 322 -14.76 -1.20 -11.70
CA ILE A 322 -13.73 -0.32 -12.25
C ILE A 322 -14.00 0.06 -13.71
N LEU A 323 -14.68 -0.78 -14.50
CA LEU A 323 -14.94 -0.49 -15.91
C LEU A 323 -15.87 0.71 -16.08
N LYS A 324 -16.73 0.99 -15.12
CA LYS A 324 -17.59 2.18 -15.12
C LYS A 324 -16.82 3.50 -15.14
N LEU A 325 -15.53 3.50 -14.78
CA LEU A 325 -14.67 4.70 -14.89
C LEU A 325 -14.58 5.24 -16.34
N TRP A 326 -14.77 4.38 -17.34
CA TRP A 326 -14.72 4.75 -18.76
C TRP A 326 -16.05 4.83 -19.45
N GLU A 327 -17.14 4.32 -18.84
CA GLU A 327 -18.49 4.29 -19.43
C GLU A 327 -19.25 5.61 -19.30
N VAL A 328 -18.71 6.58 -18.56
CA VAL A 328 -19.37 7.84 -18.17
C VAL A 328 -18.80 9.05 -18.90
#